data_fc70284a50a44d38fb8263ac12b13a9f
#
_entry.id   fc70284a50a44d38fb8263ac12b13a9f
#
_cell.length_a   1.000
_cell.length_b   1.000
_cell.length_c   1.000
_cell.angle_alpha   90.00
_cell.angle_beta   90.00
_cell.angle_gamma   90.00
#
_symmetry.space_group_name_H-M   'P 1'
#
loop_
_entity.id
_entity.type
_entity.pdbx_description
1 polymer ?
#
loop_
_entity_poly.entity_id
_entity_poly.type
_entity_poly.pdbx_seq_one_letter_code
_entity_poly.pdbx_strand_id
1 'polypeptide(L)'
;MMPWPPPPSNAPAAAELGGAGSGPRVSAAPERARPSGPTPGPQSRPLAATQASPGRPAVVIQTSFLGDVILTTPLLAFLAQHGPVDVVTTPVAAPILARDPSVRAVIVYDKRGDARGIAGLWATAQALKARFGLGTTIGDAASRAEHAAGGNGGTRPDSPAPIAYLAQSSVRSGMLALLAGFPERVGFSTSVARALYTRTVPYRADRHHAERLWRLGALSPNAEPPADAIRPRLYPDASDVHAVDGLLRRASHTSEPLIALAPGSAWGAKRWPGYPALAAALARRARVVVVGAADDRDLAAEIGAAVDGAPGTVIDATGALSILAAAELIRRCAVIVTNDSAPQHLASAMGTPTVTIFGPTVPEFGFGPLAPHHAIAGVSGLECRPCDKHGPQECPLGHWRCMREITVAFVEDLVRQLCAPTTS
;
A
#
# COMPACT_ATOMS: atom_id res chain seq x y z
N MET A 1 20.39 -11.41 11.94
CA MET A 1 18.99 -11.49 12.41
C MET A 1 18.93 -12.57 13.45
N MET A 2 18.55 -12.27 14.70
CA MET A 2 18.36 -13.31 15.69
C MET A 2 17.03 -14.01 15.46
N PRO A 3 16.93 -15.33 15.54
CA PRO A 3 15.69 -16.04 15.42
C PRO A 3 14.73 -15.67 16.57
N TRP A 4 13.45 -15.69 16.27
CA TRP A 4 12.38 -15.50 17.25
C TRP A 4 12.56 -16.51 18.42
N PRO A 5 12.54 -16.09 19.69
CA PRO A 5 12.66 -17.03 20.79
C PRO A 5 11.51 -18.04 20.80
N PRO A 6 11.77 -19.35 21.00
CA PRO A 6 10.74 -20.36 21.09
C PRO A 6 9.78 -20.08 22.26
N PRO A 7 8.52 -20.51 22.15
CA PRO A 7 7.57 -20.36 23.25
C PRO A 7 8.06 -21.11 24.49
N PRO A 8 7.86 -20.59 25.70
CA PRO A 8 8.25 -21.29 26.94
C PRO A 8 7.47 -22.61 27.02
N SER A 9 8.20 -23.70 27.17
CA SER A 9 7.69 -25.04 27.48
C SER A 9 7.31 -25.09 28.94
N ASN A 10 6.10 -24.69 29.33
CA ASN A 10 5.46 -25.07 30.57
C ASN A 10 3.97 -24.74 30.49
N ALA A 11 3.17 -25.75 30.22
CA ALA A 11 1.75 -25.76 30.56
C ALA A 11 1.59 -26.15 32.01
N PRO A 12 0.98 -25.33 32.87
CA PRO A 12 0.50 -25.83 34.16
C PRO A 12 -0.84 -26.55 33.95
N ALA A 13 -0.96 -27.66 34.67
CA ALA A 13 -2.14 -28.51 34.78
C ALA A 13 -3.40 -27.71 35.15
N ALA A 14 -4.53 -28.14 34.61
CA ALA A 14 -5.85 -27.63 34.92
C ALA A 14 -6.14 -27.67 36.41
N ALA A 15 -6.46 -26.51 36.99
CA ALA A 15 -7.14 -26.39 38.28
C ALA A 15 -8.43 -25.61 38.01
N GLU A 16 -9.57 -26.28 38.23
CA GLU A 16 -10.89 -25.66 38.28
C GLU A 16 -10.94 -24.63 39.40
N LEU A 17 -11.28 -23.40 39.09
CA LEU A 17 -11.88 -22.45 40.03
C LEU A 17 -12.81 -21.51 39.27
N GLY A 18 -14.08 -21.58 39.61
CA GLY A 18 -15.09 -20.65 39.15
C GLY A 18 -14.83 -19.23 39.68
N GLY A 19 -15.01 -18.25 38.80
CA GLY A 19 -14.95 -16.83 39.16
C GLY A 19 -15.16 -16.01 37.91
N ALA A 20 -16.30 -15.30 37.84
CA ALA A 20 -16.62 -14.33 36.80
C ALA A 20 -15.60 -13.18 36.83
N GLY A 21 -14.66 -13.19 35.89
CA GLY A 21 -13.69 -12.14 35.65
C GLY A 21 -13.76 -11.72 34.19
N SER A 22 -14.07 -10.46 33.95
CA SER A 22 -14.09 -9.83 32.65
C SER A 22 -12.70 -9.95 31.98
N GLY A 23 -12.54 -10.91 31.09
CA GLY A 23 -11.36 -11.02 30.22
C GLY A 23 -11.24 -9.84 29.27
N PRO A 24 -10.03 -9.56 28.76
CA PRO A 24 -9.81 -8.46 27.82
C PRO A 24 -10.69 -8.65 26.59
N ARG A 25 -11.49 -7.63 26.25
CA ARG A 25 -12.35 -7.65 25.08
C ARG A 25 -11.48 -7.60 23.83
N VAL A 26 -11.57 -8.62 23.03
CA VAL A 26 -11.03 -8.62 21.67
C VAL A 26 -12.04 -7.89 20.80
N SER A 27 -11.64 -6.78 20.21
CA SER A 27 -12.53 -5.96 19.38
C SER A 27 -12.59 -6.54 17.97
N ALA A 28 -13.72 -7.12 17.62
CA ALA A 28 -14.12 -7.37 16.25
C ALA A 28 -15.23 -6.37 15.90
N ALA A 29 -14.94 -5.38 15.09
CA ALA A 29 -15.96 -4.52 14.51
C ALA A 29 -16.10 -4.89 13.02
N PRO A 30 -17.15 -5.58 12.60
CA PRO A 30 -17.50 -5.66 11.19
C PRO A 30 -18.24 -4.36 10.82
N GLU A 31 -17.57 -3.47 10.13
CA GLU A 31 -18.24 -2.33 9.52
C GLU A 31 -19.03 -2.81 8.30
N ARG A 32 -20.35 -2.94 8.47
CA ARG A 32 -21.28 -3.32 7.41
C ARG A 32 -21.60 -2.09 6.56
N ALA A 33 -20.92 -1.94 5.44
CA ALA A 33 -21.45 -1.12 4.36
C ALA A 33 -22.54 -1.93 3.64
N ARG A 34 -23.76 -1.42 3.58
CA ARG A 34 -24.86 -2.02 2.79
C ARG A 34 -24.54 -1.87 1.31
N PRO A 35 -24.56 -2.95 0.52
CA PRO A 35 -24.46 -2.84 -0.92
C PRO A 35 -25.83 -2.53 -1.51
N SER A 36 -25.93 -1.42 -2.24
CA SER A 36 -26.90 -1.31 -3.35
C SER A 36 -26.09 -1.59 -4.62
N GLY A 37 -26.14 -2.83 -5.11
CA GLY A 37 -25.55 -3.19 -6.38
C GLY A 37 -26.48 -2.93 -7.54
N PRO A 38 -25.95 -2.54 -8.71
CA PRO A 38 -26.46 -3.03 -9.97
C PRO A 38 -25.49 -4.01 -10.63
N THR A 39 -26.08 -5.01 -11.25
CA THR A 39 -25.52 -5.99 -12.18
C THR A 39 -24.51 -5.39 -13.17
N PRO A 40 -23.42 -6.07 -13.54
CA PRO A 40 -22.50 -5.57 -14.56
C PRO A 40 -23.17 -5.57 -15.93
N GLY A 41 -23.48 -4.40 -16.43
CA GLY A 41 -23.83 -4.15 -17.81
C GLY A 41 -22.58 -4.19 -18.71
N PRO A 42 -22.74 -4.32 -20.05
CA PRO A 42 -21.67 -4.56 -20.99
C PRO A 42 -20.65 -3.39 -21.00
N GLN A 43 -19.38 -3.77 -21.07
CA GLN A 43 -18.23 -2.87 -21.13
C GLN A 43 -18.43 -1.79 -22.20
N SER A 44 -18.62 -0.56 -21.77
CA SER A 44 -18.61 0.60 -22.65
C SER A 44 -17.18 0.82 -23.18
N ARG A 45 -17.08 0.81 -24.52
CA ARG A 45 -15.90 1.22 -25.30
C ARG A 45 -15.33 2.54 -24.77
N PRO A 46 -13.99 2.73 -24.78
CA PRO A 46 -13.41 4.02 -24.45
C PRO A 46 -13.99 5.10 -25.36
N LEU A 47 -14.62 6.10 -24.76
CA LEU A 47 -15.02 7.31 -25.48
C LEU A 47 -13.77 7.93 -26.10
N ALA A 48 -13.84 8.17 -27.41
CA ALA A 48 -12.82 8.90 -28.16
C ALA A 48 -12.48 10.20 -27.40
N ALA A 49 -11.17 10.43 -27.20
CA ALA A 49 -10.66 11.62 -26.57
C ALA A 49 -11.12 12.86 -27.33
N THR A 50 -12.15 13.50 -26.84
CA THR A 50 -12.45 14.89 -27.16
C THR A 50 -11.23 15.68 -26.69
N GLN A 51 -10.63 16.50 -27.55
CA GLN A 51 -9.50 17.36 -27.22
C GLN A 51 -9.97 18.43 -26.21
N ALA A 52 -10.00 18.03 -24.94
CA ALA A 52 -10.12 18.98 -23.83
C ALA A 52 -8.84 19.83 -23.80
N SER A 53 -8.96 21.11 -23.53
CA SER A 53 -7.82 22.01 -23.27
C SER A 53 -6.86 21.31 -22.31
N PRO A 54 -5.53 21.33 -22.53
CA PRO A 54 -4.59 20.60 -21.70
C PRO A 54 -4.71 21.08 -20.26
N GLY A 55 -5.23 20.21 -19.39
CA GLY A 55 -5.34 20.48 -17.97
C GLY A 55 -3.96 20.75 -17.36
N ARG A 56 -3.94 21.33 -16.16
CA ARG A 56 -2.71 21.73 -15.47
C ARG A 56 -1.82 20.51 -15.14
N PRO A 57 -0.56 20.47 -15.63
CA PRO A 57 0.34 19.35 -15.34
C PRO A 57 0.65 19.26 -13.85
N ALA A 58 0.74 18.05 -13.32
CA ALA A 58 1.09 17.77 -11.94
C ALA A 58 2.29 16.81 -11.84
N VAL A 59 3.12 16.99 -10.82
CA VAL A 59 4.06 15.96 -10.37
C VAL A 59 3.77 15.60 -8.92
N VAL A 60 3.65 14.32 -8.64
CA VAL A 60 3.52 13.79 -7.27
C VAL A 60 4.87 13.21 -6.85
N ILE A 61 5.42 13.70 -5.74
CA ILE A 61 6.67 13.19 -5.18
C ILE A 61 6.37 12.29 -4.00
N GLN A 62 6.52 10.96 -4.20
CA GLN A 62 6.29 9.93 -3.20
C GLN A 62 7.43 8.91 -3.24
N THR A 63 8.37 9.03 -2.34
CA THR A 63 9.58 8.18 -2.27
C THR A 63 9.72 7.49 -0.91
N SER A 64 8.59 7.23 -0.22
CA SER A 64 8.58 6.53 1.07
C SER A 64 8.35 5.01 0.88
N PHE A 65 7.73 4.36 1.85
CA PHE A 65 7.49 2.92 1.81
C PHE A 65 6.48 2.51 0.73
N LEU A 66 6.57 1.25 0.30
CA LEU A 66 5.70 0.67 -0.73
C LEU A 66 4.20 0.87 -0.42
N GLY A 67 3.80 0.67 0.83
CA GLY A 67 2.42 0.90 1.27
C GLY A 67 1.94 2.33 1.02
N ASP A 68 2.78 3.33 1.34
CA ASP A 68 2.45 4.74 1.09
C ASP A 68 2.29 5.04 -0.40
N VAL A 69 3.12 4.41 -1.25
CA VAL A 69 3.01 4.57 -2.71
C VAL A 69 1.69 3.98 -3.21
N ILE A 70 1.30 2.79 -2.73
CA ILE A 70 0.00 2.18 -3.07
C ILE A 70 -1.15 3.11 -2.63
N LEU A 71 -1.09 3.64 -1.40
CA LEU A 71 -2.10 4.56 -0.87
C LEU A 71 -2.10 5.93 -1.56
N THR A 72 -1.11 6.23 -2.42
CA THR A 72 -1.08 7.46 -3.23
C THR A 72 -1.92 7.33 -4.52
N THR A 73 -2.22 6.12 -4.99
CA THR A 73 -2.94 5.91 -6.26
C THR A 73 -4.31 6.62 -6.33
N PRO A 74 -5.10 6.77 -5.23
CA PRO A 74 -6.30 7.61 -5.24
C PRO A 74 -6.05 9.09 -5.56
N LEU A 75 -4.96 9.66 -5.05
CA LEU A 75 -4.56 11.03 -5.40
C LEU A 75 -4.20 11.13 -6.88
N LEU A 76 -3.46 10.15 -7.42
CA LEU A 76 -3.08 10.13 -8.84
C LEU A 76 -4.32 10.09 -9.73
N ALA A 77 -5.27 9.21 -9.42
CA ALA A 77 -6.54 9.09 -10.15
C ALA A 77 -7.38 10.39 -10.07
N PHE A 78 -7.36 11.07 -8.94
CA PHE A 78 -8.04 12.36 -8.78
C PHE A 78 -7.37 13.45 -9.63
N LEU A 79 -6.04 13.58 -9.55
CA LEU A 79 -5.30 14.60 -10.28
C LEU A 79 -5.38 14.39 -11.80
N ALA A 80 -5.40 13.14 -12.26
CA ALA A 80 -5.48 12.80 -13.68
C ALA A 80 -6.77 13.27 -14.35
N GLN A 81 -7.83 13.52 -13.60
CA GLN A 81 -9.06 14.13 -14.08
C GLN A 81 -8.88 15.63 -14.44
N HIS A 82 -7.82 16.25 -13.90
CA HIS A 82 -7.58 17.69 -14.03
C HIS A 82 -6.36 18.02 -14.91
N GLY A 83 -5.59 17.02 -15.32
CA GLY A 83 -4.43 17.19 -16.16
C GLY A 83 -3.45 16.01 -16.10
N PRO A 84 -2.37 16.06 -16.90
CA PRO A 84 -1.39 14.98 -16.93
C PRO A 84 -0.59 14.91 -15.63
N VAL A 85 -0.41 13.69 -15.09
CA VAL A 85 0.28 13.43 -13.83
C VAL A 85 1.56 12.64 -14.06
N ASP A 86 2.67 13.18 -13.59
CA ASP A 86 3.94 12.45 -13.47
C ASP A 86 4.20 12.10 -12.02
N VAL A 87 4.93 11.02 -11.76
CA VAL A 87 5.26 10.60 -10.40
C VAL A 87 6.77 10.42 -10.23
N VAL A 88 7.32 11.03 -9.18
CA VAL A 88 8.69 10.76 -8.72
C VAL A 88 8.62 9.73 -7.60
N THR A 89 9.23 8.56 -7.81
CA THR A 89 9.17 7.47 -6.84
C THR A 89 10.48 6.66 -6.78
N THR A 90 10.53 5.68 -5.86
CA THR A 90 11.70 4.81 -5.69
C THR A 90 11.74 3.70 -6.76
N PRO A 91 12.92 3.09 -7.02
CA PRO A 91 13.03 1.97 -7.97
C PRO A 91 12.09 0.81 -7.66
N VAL A 92 11.91 0.47 -6.39
CA VAL A 92 11.03 -0.62 -5.95
C VAL A 92 9.56 -0.36 -6.27
N ALA A 93 9.12 0.89 -6.17
CA ALA A 93 7.73 1.26 -6.39
C ALA A 93 7.41 1.67 -7.85
N ALA A 94 8.43 1.98 -8.64
CA ALA A 94 8.25 2.42 -10.01
C ALA A 94 7.43 1.44 -10.88
N PRO A 95 7.66 0.11 -10.83
CA PRO A 95 6.89 -0.85 -11.63
C PRO A 95 5.38 -0.84 -11.33
N ILE A 96 4.99 -0.52 -10.09
CA ILE A 96 3.58 -0.46 -9.69
C ILE A 96 2.86 0.67 -10.42
N LEU A 97 3.51 1.83 -10.50
CA LEU A 97 2.94 3.06 -11.06
C LEU A 97 3.10 3.15 -12.57
N ALA A 98 4.04 2.40 -13.15
CA ALA A 98 4.30 2.42 -14.60
C ALA A 98 3.10 1.96 -15.44
N ARG A 99 2.17 1.20 -14.83
CA ARG A 99 0.96 0.69 -15.47
C ARG A 99 -0.32 1.37 -14.99
N ASP A 100 -0.22 2.33 -14.07
CA ASP A 100 -1.37 3.10 -13.62
C ASP A 100 -1.84 4.04 -14.76
N PRO A 101 -3.08 3.90 -15.25
CA PRO A 101 -3.59 4.73 -16.35
C PRO A 101 -3.68 6.21 -15.98
N SER A 102 -3.64 6.54 -14.69
CA SER A 102 -3.61 7.92 -14.19
C SER A 102 -2.23 8.55 -14.29
N VAL A 103 -1.18 7.75 -14.57
CA VAL A 103 0.21 8.21 -14.58
C VAL A 103 0.72 8.34 -16.00
N ARG A 104 1.08 9.55 -16.40
CA ARG A 104 1.69 9.82 -17.71
C ARG A 104 3.14 9.32 -17.78
N ALA A 105 3.91 9.51 -16.70
CA ALA A 105 5.28 9.03 -16.60
C ALA A 105 5.74 8.83 -15.16
N VAL A 106 6.59 7.83 -14.97
CA VAL A 106 7.27 7.54 -13.72
C VAL A 106 8.73 7.99 -13.82
N ILE A 107 9.16 8.83 -12.88
CA ILE A 107 10.53 9.32 -12.75
C ILE A 107 11.15 8.60 -11.55
N VAL A 108 12.10 7.74 -11.82
CA VAL A 108 12.78 6.98 -10.78
C VAL A 108 13.79 7.86 -10.06
N TYR A 109 13.68 7.92 -8.74
CA TYR A 109 14.61 8.64 -7.88
C TYR A 109 15.22 7.71 -6.85
N ASP A 110 16.37 7.13 -7.20
CA ASP A 110 17.12 6.25 -6.30
C ASP A 110 18.00 7.04 -5.33
N LYS A 111 17.36 7.56 -4.30
CA LYS A 111 18.04 8.34 -3.25
C LYS A 111 19.07 7.55 -2.42
N ARG A 112 19.12 6.21 -2.55
CA ARG A 112 20.05 5.31 -1.85
C ARG A 112 21.15 4.77 -2.76
N GLY A 113 20.90 4.74 -4.09
CA GLY A 113 21.82 4.33 -5.14
C GLY A 113 22.34 5.52 -5.96
N ASP A 114 22.08 5.53 -7.25
CA ASP A 114 22.66 6.43 -8.25
C ASP A 114 22.35 7.92 -7.99
N ALA A 115 21.19 8.24 -7.41
CA ALA A 115 20.83 9.61 -7.07
C ALA A 115 21.14 9.98 -5.58
N ARG A 116 22.15 9.32 -4.98
CA ARG A 116 22.56 9.57 -3.61
C ARG A 116 23.19 10.97 -3.46
N GLY A 117 23.06 11.57 -2.28
CA GLY A 117 23.69 12.83 -1.92
C GLY A 117 23.07 14.06 -2.59
N ILE A 118 23.79 15.19 -2.55
CA ILE A 118 23.34 16.47 -3.08
C ILE A 118 23.40 16.47 -4.61
N ALA A 119 24.42 15.86 -5.19
CA ALA A 119 24.59 15.77 -6.65
C ALA A 119 23.41 15.04 -7.31
N GLY A 120 22.99 13.90 -6.77
CA GLY A 120 21.82 13.16 -7.27
C GLY A 120 20.51 13.93 -7.09
N LEU A 121 20.36 14.66 -5.98
CA LEU A 121 19.23 15.56 -5.78
C LEU A 121 19.19 16.65 -6.86
N TRP A 122 20.33 17.29 -7.11
CA TRP A 122 20.46 18.34 -8.12
C TRP A 122 20.19 17.81 -9.53
N ALA A 123 20.81 16.69 -9.92
CA ALA A 123 20.58 16.06 -11.23
C ALA A 123 19.11 15.75 -11.47
N THR A 124 18.42 15.17 -10.46
CA THR A 124 17.00 14.88 -10.54
C THR A 124 16.17 16.17 -10.65
N ALA A 125 16.54 17.21 -9.91
CA ALA A 125 15.87 18.51 -10.01
C ALA A 125 16.02 19.13 -11.40
N GLN A 126 17.20 19.06 -12.03
CA GLN A 126 17.41 19.54 -13.40
C GLN A 126 16.63 18.72 -14.42
N ALA A 127 16.54 17.41 -14.26
CA ALA A 127 15.72 16.57 -15.10
C ALA A 127 14.22 16.95 -15.04
N LEU A 128 13.71 17.19 -13.82
CA LEU A 128 12.35 17.70 -13.62
C LEU A 128 12.16 19.10 -14.23
N LYS A 129 13.12 19.99 -14.03
CA LYS A 129 13.11 21.33 -14.58
C LYS A 129 13.01 21.31 -16.11
N ALA A 130 13.82 20.50 -16.77
CA ALA A 130 13.79 20.33 -18.21
C ALA A 130 12.47 19.73 -18.70
N ARG A 131 11.98 18.68 -18.03
CA ARG A 131 10.76 17.97 -18.38
C ARG A 131 9.51 18.86 -18.32
N PHE A 132 9.43 19.73 -17.33
CA PHE A 132 8.28 20.63 -17.14
C PHE A 132 8.51 22.03 -17.74
N GLY A 133 9.63 22.29 -18.39
CA GLY A 133 9.95 23.60 -18.99
C GLY A 133 10.07 24.72 -17.97
N LEU A 134 10.50 24.41 -16.75
CA LEU A 134 10.59 25.36 -15.66
C LEU A 134 11.83 26.26 -15.81
N GLY A 135 11.67 27.57 -15.55
CA GLY A 135 12.79 28.53 -15.55
C GLY A 135 13.18 29.10 -16.91
N THR A 136 12.37 28.92 -17.96
CA THR A 136 12.45 29.74 -19.17
C THR A 136 11.72 31.05 -18.91
N THR A 137 12.47 32.15 -18.80
CA THR A 137 11.91 33.50 -18.71
C THR A 137 11.21 33.87 -20.02
N ILE A 138 10.25 34.80 -19.95
CA ILE A 138 9.48 35.29 -21.11
C ILE A 138 10.40 35.79 -22.27
N GLY A 139 11.68 36.14 -21.95
CA GLY A 139 12.68 36.54 -22.95
C GLY A 139 13.18 35.42 -23.87
N ASP A 140 13.15 34.15 -23.40
CA ASP A 140 13.59 32.99 -24.19
C ASP A 140 12.49 32.46 -25.13
N ALA A 141 11.24 32.90 -24.93
CA ALA A 141 10.11 32.50 -25.76
C ALA A 141 10.20 33.08 -27.19
N ALA A 142 10.76 34.27 -27.33
CA ALA A 142 10.93 34.93 -28.66
C ALA A 142 12.00 34.21 -29.53
N SER A 143 13.11 33.77 -28.89
CA SER A 143 14.18 33.03 -29.57
C SER A 143 13.77 31.60 -29.98
N ARG A 144 12.79 30.99 -29.29
CA ARG A 144 12.28 29.66 -29.65
C ARG A 144 11.25 29.65 -30.76
N ALA A 145 10.56 30.75 -30.98
CA ALA A 145 9.61 30.87 -32.09
C ALA A 145 10.31 30.76 -33.49
N GLU A 146 11.58 31.20 -33.55
CA GLU A 146 12.39 31.12 -34.79
C GLU A 146 13.00 29.72 -35.02
N HIS A 147 13.17 28.88 -33.94
CA HIS A 147 13.71 27.50 -34.04
C HIS A 147 12.65 26.41 -34.08
N ALA A 148 11.37 26.71 -33.84
CA ALA A 148 10.28 25.73 -33.74
C ALA A 148 9.66 25.31 -35.08
N ALA A 149 10.24 25.73 -36.20
CA ALA A 149 9.81 25.26 -37.53
C ALA A 149 10.26 23.81 -37.85
N GLY A 150 10.91 23.12 -36.94
CA GLY A 150 11.41 21.77 -37.21
C GLY A 150 11.62 20.90 -35.98
N GLY A 151 10.59 20.54 -35.21
CA GLY A 151 10.79 19.55 -34.16
C GLY A 151 9.68 19.46 -33.12
N ASN A 152 9.03 18.33 -33.08
CA ASN A 152 8.00 17.91 -32.14
C ASN A 152 8.49 17.94 -30.66
N GLY A 153 7.82 18.71 -29.77
CA GLY A 153 7.99 18.53 -28.31
C GLY A 153 8.01 19.77 -27.41
N GLY A 154 7.81 20.97 -27.92
CA GLY A 154 7.77 22.20 -27.12
C GLY A 154 6.41 22.41 -26.42
N THR A 155 6.40 22.64 -25.10
CA THR A 155 5.21 23.13 -24.38
C THR A 155 4.74 24.44 -24.99
N ARG A 156 3.45 24.50 -25.38
CA ARG A 156 2.80 25.72 -25.89
C ARG A 156 2.89 26.83 -24.82
N PRO A 157 3.09 28.12 -25.23
CA PRO A 157 3.18 29.24 -24.27
C PRO A 157 1.94 29.45 -23.39
N ASP A 158 0.81 28.83 -23.71
CA ASP A 158 -0.46 28.92 -22.98
C ASP A 158 -0.72 27.74 -22.01
N SER A 159 0.26 26.84 -21.80
CA SER A 159 0.07 25.74 -20.86
C SER A 159 0.13 26.23 -19.41
N PRO A 160 -0.86 25.89 -18.56
CA PRO A 160 -0.88 26.34 -17.18
C PRO A 160 0.34 25.80 -16.42
N ALA A 161 0.91 26.63 -15.53
CA ALA A 161 2.11 26.30 -14.77
C ALA A 161 1.92 25.01 -13.95
N PRO A 162 2.91 24.09 -13.93
CA PRO A 162 2.79 22.79 -13.25
C PRO A 162 2.79 22.93 -11.73
N ILE A 163 2.17 21.94 -11.06
CA ILE A 163 2.12 21.84 -9.59
C ILE A 163 2.94 20.63 -9.12
N ALA A 164 3.70 20.80 -8.03
CA ALA A 164 4.33 19.71 -7.31
C ALA A 164 3.54 19.38 -6.03
N TYR A 165 3.10 18.12 -5.90
CA TYR A 165 2.44 17.58 -4.71
C TYR A 165 3.43 16.73 -3.91
N LEU A 166 3.69 17.14 -2.66
CA LEU A 166 4.61 16.47 -1.74
C LEU A 166 3.82 15.50 -0.89
N ALA A 167 3.68 14.25 -1.35
CA ALA A 167 2.85 13.22 -0.72
C ALA A 167 3.50 12.62 0.55
N GLN A 168 4.65 13.12 0.96
CA GLN A 168 5.39 12.69 2.15
C GLN A 168 6.04 13.86 2.87
N SER A 169 6.24 13.71 4.19
CA SER A 169 6.96 14.69 5.02
C SER A 169 8.47 14.47 4.90
N SER A 170 9.12 15.15 3.94
CA SER A 170 10.57 15.01 3.69
C SER A 170 11.17 16.32 3.19
N VAL A 171 12.19 16.83 3.90
CA VAL A 171 12.95 18.01 3.48
C VAL A 171 13.56 17.79 2.10
N ARG A 172 14.09 16.59 1.84
CA ARG A 172 14.70 16.24 0.55
C ARG A 172 13.69 16.32 -0.61
N SER A 173 12.46 15.88 -0.40
CA SER A 173 11.39 15.99 -1.42
C SER A 173 10.96 17.45 -1.63
N GLY A 174 10.86 18.23 -0.56
CA GLY A 174 10.62 19.68 -0.65
C GLY A 174 11.71 20.41 -1.41
N MET A 175 12.97 20.11 -1.11
CA MET A 175 14.14 20.66 -1.82
C MET A 175 14.15 20.26 -3.30
N LEU A 176 13.80 19.01 -3.61
CA LEU A 176 13.69 18.55 -5.01
C LEU A 176 12.72 19.42 -5.82
N ALA A 177 11.52 19.65 -5.28
CA ALA A 177 10.51 20.47 -5.95
C ALA A 177 10.94 21.96 -6.04
N LEU A 178 11.60 22.49 -5.00
CA LEU A 178 12.11 23.87 -4.99
C LEU A 178 13.21 24.05 -6.02
N LEU A 179 14.22 23.19 -6.04
CA LEU A 179 15.38 23.27 -6.95
C LEU A 179 14.98 23.02 -8.42
N ALA A 180 13.94 22.21 -8.65
CA ALA A 180 13.35 22.04 -9.96
C ALA A 180 12.62 23.32 -10.45
N GLY A 181 12.29 24.25 -9.53
CA GLY A 181 11.65 25.51 -9.87
C GLY A 181 10.12 25.44 -10.01
N PHE A 182 9.45 24.44 -9.38
CA PHE A 182 7.98 24.40 -9.38
C PHE A 182 7.39 25.64 -8.72
N PRO A 183 6.55 26.42 -9.42
CA PRO A 183 5.97 27.66 -8.88
C PRO A 183 4.97 27.37 -7.77
N GLU A 184 4.25 26.24 -7.82
CA GLU A 184 3.37 25.80 -6.76
C GLU A 184 3.81 24.45 -6.21
N ARG A 185 4.00 24.41 -4.90
CA ARG A 185 4.45 23.25 -4.12
C ARG A 185 3.48 23.03 -2.99
N VAL A 186 2.72 21.94 -3.04
CA VAL A 186 1.63 21.62 -2.14
C VAL A 186 2.04 20.47 -1.23
N GLY A 187 1.87 20.62 0.07
CA GLY A 187 2.16 19.56 1.04
C GLY A 187 1.42 19.77 2.36
N PHE A 188 1.61 18.86 3.31
CA PHE A 188 0.93 18.95 4.60
C PHE A 188 1.51 20.04 5.51
N SER A 189 0.63 20.73 6.24
CA SER A 189 0.99 21.78 7.21
C SER A 189 1.89 21.27 8.34
N THR A 190 1.82 19.98 8.66
CA THR A 190 2.65 19.33 9.69
C THR A 190 4.00 18.83 9.16
N SER A 191 4.28 19.00 7.86
CA SER A 191 5.54 18.55 7.28
C SER A 191 6.73 19.32 7.82
N VAL A 192 7.84 18.60 8.06
CA VAL A 192 9.14 19.24 8.40
C VAL A 192 9.65 20.15 7.27
N ALA A 193 9.17 19.94 6.05
CA ALA A 193 9.51 20.73 4.86
C ALA A 193 8.51 21.87 4.57
N ARG A 194 7.56 22.17 5.46
CA ARG A 194 6.48 23.14 5.19
C ARG A 194 6.95 24.53 4.76
N ALA A 195 8.12 24.97 5.23
CA ALA A 195 8.71 26.25 4.83
C ALA A 195 9.12 26.30 3.33
N LEU A 196 9.24 25.13 2.67
CA LEU A 196 9.54 25.03 1.24
C LEU A 196 8.28 25.00 0.37
N TYR A 197 7.09 24.93 0.98
CA TYR A 197 5.82 24.83 0.26
C TYR A 197 5.24 26.22 0.02
N THR A 198 4.55 26.37 -1.09
CA THR A 198 3.78 27.58 -1.41
C THR A 198 2.34 27.50 -0.91
N ARG A 199 1.82 26.26 -0.77
CA ARG A 199 0.52 25.96 -0.21
C ARG A 199 0.60 24.77 0.72
N THR A 200 -0.05 24.88 1.88
CA THR A 200 -0.16 23.76 2.83
C THR A 200 -1.61 23.31 2.98
N VAL A 201 -1.78 22.00 3.14
CA VAL A 201 -3.05 21.35 3.42
C VAL A 201 -3.05 20.84 4.86
N PRO A 202 -4.12 21.06 5.65
CA PRO A 202 -4.23 20.52 7.01
C PRO A 202 -4.06 19.00 7.03
N TYR A 203 -3.22 18.51 7.95
CA TYR A 203 -3.07 17.08 8.16
C TYR A 203 -4.17 16.57 9.12
N ARG A 204 -5.13 15.83 8.59
CA ARG A 204 -6.24 15.26 9.35
C ARG A 204 -5.84 13.92 9.95
N ALA A 205 -5.35 13.92 11.19
CA ALA A 205 -4.92 12.71 11.89
C ALA A 205 -6.07 11.70 12.11
N ASP A 206 -7.30 12.18 12.16
CA ASP A 206 -8.55 11.43 12.30
C ASP A 206 -9.02 10.72 11.02
N ARG A 207 -8.31 10.86 9.91
CA ARG A 207 -8.68 10.31 8.60
C ARG A 207 -7.70 9.23 8.14
N HIS A 208 -8.15 8.36 7.25
CA HIS A 208 -7.28 7.36 6.63
C HIS A 208 -6.16 8.04 5.79
N HIS A 209 -4.98 7.42 5.71
CA HIS A 209 -3.83 8.02 5.03
C HIS A 209 -4.08 8.26 3.53
N ALA A 210 -4.76 7.34 2.85
CA ALA A 210 -5.17 7.54 1.45
C ALA A 210 -6.09 8.75 1.27
N GLU A 211 -6.99 9.02 2.23
CA GLU A 211 -7.83 10.22 2.22
C GLU A 211 -7.01 11.48 2.47
N ARG A 212 -6.06 11.43 3.41
CA ARG A 212 -5.13 12.56 3.63
C ARG A 212 -4.39 12.90 2.35
N LEU A 213 -3.88 11.89 1.64
CA LEU A 213 -3.19 12.07 0.37
C LEU A 213 -4.12 12.64 -0.72
N TRP A 214 -5.33 12.10 -0.85
CA TRP A 214 -6.33 12.59 -1.80
C TRP A 214 -6.63 14.09 -1.58
N ARG A 215 -6.71 14.53 -0.32
CA ARG A 215 -6.95 15.95 0.06
C ARG A 215 -5.83 16.90 -0.37
N LEU A 216 -4.62 16.42 -0.66
CA LEU A 216 -3.57 17.28 -1.23
C LEU A 216 -3.98 17.86 -2.58
N GLY A 217 -4.70 17.09 -3.39
CA GLY A 217 -5.20 17.53 -4.70
C GLY A 217 -6.48 18.34 -4.63
N ALA A 218 -7.23 18.28 -3.54
CA ALA A 218 -8.50 18.94 -3.42
C ALA A 218 -8.37 20.48 -3.42
N LEU A 219 -9.27 21.15 -4.14
CA LEU A 219 -9.28 22.63 -4.22
C LEU A 219 -9.80 23.26 -2.92
N SER A 220 -10.66 22.56 -2.21
CA SER A 220 -11.24 22.99 -0.92
C SER A 220 -10.67 22.17 0.25
N PRO A 221 -10.26 22.80 1.35
CA PRO A 221 -9.78 22.09 2.53
C PRO A 221 -10.86 21.23 3.21
N ASN A 222 -12.14 21.51 2.94
CA ASN A 222 -13.28 20.76 3.44
C ASN A 222 -13.86 19.77 2.43
N ALA A 223 -13.19 19.55 1.29
CA ALA A 223 -13.63 18.56 0.31
C ALA A 223 -13.60 17.16 0.93
N GLU A 224 -14.70 16.42 0.78
CA GLU A 224 -14.78 15.02 1.16
C GLU A 224 -14.67 14.15 -0.11
N PRO A 225 -13.85 13.09 -0.09
CA PRO A 225 -13.77 12.20 -1.23
C PRO A 225 -15.08 11.42 -1.40
N PRO A 226 -15.50 11.10 -2.64
CA PRO A 226 -16.55 10.12 -2.87
C PRO A 226 -16.22 8.77 -2.20
N ALA A 227 -17.24 7.97 -1.88
CA ALA A 227 -17.13 6.77 -1.03
C ALA A 227 -15.98 5.82 -1.43
N ASP A 228 -15.83 5.53 -2.73
CA ASP A 228 -14.77 4.61 -3.22
C ASP A 228 -13.50 5.31 -3.71
N ALA A 229 -13.45 6.64 -3.63
CA ALA A 229 -12.37 7.43 -4.22
C ALA A 229 -11.03 7.29 -3.48
N ILE A 230 -11.03 6.84 -2.23
CA ILE A 230 -9.81 6.65 -1.44
C ILE A 230 -9.26 5.21 -1.50
N ARG A 231 -10.00 4.27 -2.13
CA ARG A 231 -9.51 2.90 -2.27
C ARG A 231 -8.39 2.87 -3.32
N PRO A 232 -7.20 2.36 -2.97
CA PRO A 232 -6.11 2.23 -3.92
C PRO A 232 -6.48 1.28 -5.06
N ARG A 233 -5.78 1.39 -6.18
CA ARG A 233 -5.95 0.50 -7.33
C ARG A 233 -4.61 0.15 -7.92
N LEU A 234 -4.46 -1.10 -8.37
CA LEU A 234 -3.28 -1.60 -9.07
C LEU A 234 -3.71 -2.29 -10.36
N TYR A 235 -2.80 -2.35 -11.32
CA TYR A 235 -3.09 -2.79 -12.68
C TYR A 235 -2.11 -3.86 -13.14
N PRO A 236 -2.21 -5.12 -12.62
CA PRO A 236 -1.49 -6.25 -13.16
C PRO A 236 -1.86 -6.46 -14.64
N ASP A 237 -0.90 -6.89 -15.45
CA ASP A 237 -1.12 -7.21 -16.86
C ASP A 237 -1.05 -8.71 -17.15
N ALA A 238 -1.12 -9.06 -18.45
CA ALA A 238 -1.07 -10.46 -18.88
C ALA A 238 0.23 -11.18 -18.46
N SER A 239 1.34 -10.47 -18.32
CA SER A 239 2.62 -11.06 -17.88
C SER A 239 2.57 -11.46 -16.40
N ASP A 240 1.91 -10.65 -15.56
CA ASP A 240 1.69 -10.94 -14.14
C ASP A 240 0.73 -12.12 -13.98
N VAL A 241 -0.36 -12.14 -14.76
CA VAL A 241 -1.31 -13.27 -14.82
C VAL A 241 -0.58 -14.55 -15.18
N HIS A 242 0.26 -14.52 -16.23
CA HIS A 242 1.02 -15.68 -16.67
C HIS A 242 2.04 -16.18 -15.62
N ALA A 243 2.69 -15.26 -14.92
CA ALA A 243 3.61 -15.59 -13.82
C ALA A 243 2.88 -16.33 -12.68
N VAL A 244 1.70 -15.86 -12.30
CA VAL A 244 0.85 -16.50 -11.28
C VAL A 244 0.37 -17.88 -11.76
N ASP A 245 -0.10 -18.00 -13.01
CA ASP A 245 -0.50 -19.29 -13.58
C ASP A 245 0.65 -20.30 -13.56
N GLY A 246 1.86 -19.83 -13.89
CA GLY A 246 3.07 -20.66 -13.83
C GLY A 246 3.38 -21.15 -12.42
N LEU A 247 3.24 -20.27 -11.41
CA LEU A 247 3.44 -20.65 -10.02
C LEU A 247 2.42 -21.70 -9.57
N LEU A 248 1.12 -21.45 -9.81
CA LEU A 248 0.04 -22.33 -9.38
C LEU A 248 0.10 -23.70 -10.07
N ARG A 249 0.43 -23.75 -11.37
CA ARG A 249 0.64 -25.03 -12.09
C ARG A 249 1.79 -25.83 -11.50
N ARG A 250 2.93 -25.21 -11.21
CA ARG A 250 4.07 -25.91 -10.57
C ARG A 250 3.72 -26.47 -9.19
N ALA A 251 2.83 -25.79 -8.47
CA ALA A 251 2.33 -26.26 -7.19
C ALA A 251 1.17 -27.28 -7.31
N SER A 252 0.84 -27.74 -8.53
CA SER A 252 -0.29 -28.65 -8.78
C SER A 252 -1.61 -28.16 -8.16
N HIS A 253 -1.80 -26.84 -8.11
CA HIS A 253 -3.05 -26.26 -7.63
C HIS A 253 -4.16 -26.54 -8.63
N THR A 254 -5.32 -26.99 -8.16
CA THR A 254 -6.50 -27.29 -8.96
C THR A 254 -7.60 -26.26 -8.72
N SER A 255 -8.61 -26.60 -7.95
CA SER A 255 -9.81 -25.78 -7.75
C SER A 255 -10.10 -25.43 -6.29
N GLU A 256 -9.24 -25.85 -5.37
CA GLU A 256 -9.44 -25.51 -3.95
C GLU A 256 -9.32 -24.01 -3.73
N PRO A 257 -10.07 -23.45 -2.77
CA PRO A 257 -9.91 -22.05 -2.41
C PRO A 257 -8.47 -21.75 -1.99
N LEU A 258 -7.92 -20.62 -2.48
CA LEU A 258 -6.61 -20.11 -2.06
C LEU A 258 -6.80 -19.19 -0.86
N ILE A 259 -5.98 -19.38 0.18
CA ILE A 259 -5.86 -18.46 1.30
C ILE A 259 -4.42 -17.95 1.35
N ALA A 260 -4.25 -16.64 1.25
CA ALA A 260 -2.92 -16.02 1.32
C ALA A 260 -2.54 -15.73 2.78
N LEU A 261 -1.29 -16.03 3.13
CA LEU A 261 -0.66 -15.61 4.37
C LEU A 261 0.53 -14.71 4.07
N ALA A 262 0.57 -13.52 4.68
CA ALA A 262 1.67 -12.57 4.54
C ALA A 262 2.35 -12.33 5.90
N PRO A 263 3.25 -13.23 6.32
CA PRO A 263 3.83 -13.20 7.66
C PRO A 263 4.91 -12.13 7.83
N GLY A 264 5.44 -11.60 6.73
CA GLY A 264 6.54 -10.65 6.72
C GLY A 264 6.16 -9.25 7.18
N SER A 265 7.12 -8.56 7.75
CA SER A 265 7.08 -7.12 8.01
C SER A 265 8.49 -6.58 8.15
N ALA A 266 8.72 -5.34 7.70
CA ALA A 266 9.96 -4.61 7.92
C ALA A 266 10.24 -4.38 9.43
N TRP A 267 9.21 -4.40 10.27
CA TRP A 267 9.26 -4.19 11.70
C TRP A 267 9.02 -5.50 12.42
N GLY A 268 10.03 -6.04 13.11
CA GLY A 268 9.98 -7.36 13.73
C GLY A 268 8.81 -7.52 14.72
N ALA A 269 8.51 -6.47 15.48
CA ALA A 269 7.40 -6.50 16.43
C ALA A 269 6.00 -6.61 15.80
N LYS A 270 5.88 -6.40 14.50
CA LYS A 270 4.61 -6.59 13.77
C LYS A 270 4.40 -8.02 13.24
N ARG A 271 5.39 -8.90 13.34
CA ARG A 271 5.29 -10.29 12.87
C ARG A 271 4.52 -11.11 13.88
N TRP A 272 3.33 -11.57 13.51
CA TRP A 272 2.52 -12.41 14.39
C TRP A 272 3.05 -13.85 14.41
N PRO A 273 3.29 -14.46 15.59
CA PRO A 273 3.87 -15.79 15.68
C PRO A 273 2.88 -16.94 15.38
N GLY A 274 1.60 -16.64 15.22
CA GLY A 274 0.56 -17.65 15.00
C GLY A 274 0.42 -18.16 13.56
N TYR A 275 1.17 -17.64 12.59
CA TYR A 275 1.05 -18.05 11.19
C TYR A 275 1.25 -19.54 10.93
N PRO A 276 2.25 -20.24 11.53
CA PRO A 276 2.41 -21.67 11.31
C PRO A 276 1.19 -22.48 11.78
N ALA A 277 0.70 -22.20 12.98
CA ALA A 277 -0.48 -22.89 13.52
C ALA A 277 -1.77 -22.56 12.75
N LEU A 278 -1.91 -21.30 12.29
CA LEU A 278 -3.03 -20.90 11.43
C LEU A 278 -2.98 -21.66 10.10
N ALA A 279 -1.82 -21.77 9.47
CA ALA A 279 -1.65 -22.51 8.23
C ALA A 279 -2.06 -23.98 8.38
N ALA A 280 -1.63 -24.65 9.47
CA ALA A 280 -2.03 -26.02 9.77
C ALA A 280 -3.56 -26.19 9.93
N ALA A 281 -4.23 -25.20 10.54
CA ALA A 281 -5.68 -25.22 10.68
C ALA A 281 -6.39 -25.01 9.32
N LEU A 282 -5.91 -24.08 8.49
CA LEU A 282 -6.52 -23.71 7.20
C LEU A 282 -6.26 -24.77 6.11
N ALA A 283 -5.10 -25.42 6.11
CA ALA A 283 -4.69 -26.41 5.10
C ALA A 283 -5.64 -27.63 5.02
N ARG A 284 -6.48 -27.83 6.03
CA ARG A 284 -7.52 -28.87 6.03
C ARG A 284 -8.68 -28.59 5.06
N ARG A 285 -8.86 -27.35 4.61
CA ARG A 285 -10.05 -26.90 3.86
C ARG A 285 -9.73 -26.06 2.64
N ALA A 286 -8.50 -25.58 2.53
CA ALA A 286 -8.05 -24.66 1.51
C ALA A 286 -6.56 -24.86 1.20
N ARG A 287 -6.16 -24.40 0.05
CA ARG A 287 -4.73 -24.31 -0.30
C ARG A 287 -4.16 -23.01 0.30
N VAL A 288 -3.13 -23.15 1.10
CA VAL A 288 -2.41 -22.01 1.68
C VAL A 288 -1.32 -21.55 0.73
N VAL A 289 -1.22 -20.24 0.49
CA VAL A 289 -0.11 -19.62 -0.24
C VAL A 289 0.57 -18.56 0.64
N VAL A 290 1.88 -18.64 0.78
CA VAL A 290 2.66 -17.65 1.52
C VAL A 290 3.18 -16.60 0.56
N VAL A 291 2.82 -15.34 0.79
CA VAL A 291 3.27 -14.19 -0.01
C VAL A 291 4.21 -13.30 0.80
N GLY A 292 5.29 -12.86 0.18
CA GLY A 292 6.31 -12.05 0.84
C GLY A 292 7.49 -11.73 -0.08
N ALA A 293 8.44 -10.96 0.44
CA ALA A 293 9.72 -10.72 -0.21
C ALA A 293 10.64 -11.95 -0.08
N ALA A 294 11.79 -11.93 -0.77
CA ALA A 294 12.77 -13.00 -0.66
C ALA A 294 13.32 -13.19 0.77
N ASP A 295 13.33 -12.11 1.57
CA ASP A 295 13.78 -12.13 2.98
C ASP A 295 12.75 -12.81 3.92
N ASP A 296 11.56 -13.14 3.41
CA ASP A 296 10.51 -13.81 4.19
C ASP A 296 10.51 -15.33 4.00
N ARG A 297 11.49 -15.91 3.25
CA ARG A 297 11.56 -17.36 2.97
C ARG A 297 11.65 -18.23 4.20
N ASP A 298 12.37 -17.78 5.23
CA ASP A 298 12.47 -18.53 6.48
C ASP A 298 11.10 -18.66 7.16
N LEU A 299 10.30 -17.58 7.14
CA LEU A 299 8.92 -17.60 7.64
C LEU A 299 8.01 -18.53 6.81
N ALA A 300 8.22 -18.56 5.50
CA ALA A 300 7.50 -19.50 4.63
C ALA A 300 7.87 -20.95 4.91
N ALA A 301 9.14 -21.22 5.16
CA ALA A 301 9.63 -22.56 5.53
C ALA A 301 9.06 -23.03 6.88
N GLU A 302 9.01 -22.15 7.89
CA GLU A 302 8.37 -22.45 9.19
C GLU A 302 6.88 -22.77 9.02
N ILE A 303 6.16 -22.02 8.17
CA ILE A 303 4.74 -22.26 7.86
C ILE A 303 4.59 -23.61 7.14
N GLY A 304 5.44 -23.91 6.17
CA GLY A 304 5.41 -25.17 5.45
C GLY A 304 5.66 -26.36 6.35
N ALA A 305 6.63 -26.27 7.26
CA ALA A 305 6.96 -27.32 8.23
C ALA A 305 5.85 -27.60 9.26
N ALA A 306 5.00 -26.62 9.54
CA ALA A 306 3.87 -26.77 10.49
C ALA A 306 2.65 -27.47 9.86
N VAL A 307 2.62 -27.62 8.54
CA VAL A 307 1.53 -28.29 7.84
C VAL A 307 1.91 -29.72 7.55
N ASP A 308 1.42 -30.67 8.39
CA ASP A 308 1.52 -32.10 8.13
C ASP A 308 0.65 -32.45 6.92
N GLY A 309 1.23 -32.76 5.78
CA GLY A 309 0.45 -33.10 4.61
C GLY A 309 1.30 -33.44 3.39
N ALA A 310 0.62 -33.86 2.33
CA ALA A 310 1.24 -34.15 1.06
C ALA A 310 2.00 -32.94 0.49
N PRO A 311 3.06 -33.15 -0.30
CA PRO A 311 3.78 -32.08 -0.99
C PRO A 311 2.79 -31.19 -1.77
N GLY A 312 2.91 -29.86 -1.61
CA GLY A 312 2.06 -28.89 -2.30
C GLY A 312 0.87 -28.34 -1.52
N THR A 313 0.64 -28.74 -0.27
CA THR A 313 -0.41 -28.16 0.58
C THR A 313 -0.16 -26.67 0.87
N VAL A 314 1.10 -26.27 1.00
CA VAL A 314 1.52 -24.87 1.13
C VAL A 314 2.30 -24.47 -0.12
N ILE A 315 1.93 -23.37 -0.73
CA ILE A 315 2.62 -22.80 -1.88
C ILE A 315 3.51 -21.67 -1.37
N ASP A 316 4.81 -21.78 -1.52
CA ASP A 316 5.74 -20.68 -1.24
C ASP A 316 5.87 -19.77 -2.46
N ALA A 317 5.36 -18.53 -2.34
CA ALA A 317 5.48 -17.48 -3.34
C ALA A 317 6.48 -16.38 -2.92
N THR A 318 7.22 -16.56 -1.82
CA THR A 318 8.15 -15.53 -1.31
C THR A 318 9.29 -15.26 -2.30
N GLY A 319 9.40 -14.00 -2.71
CA GLY A 319 10.41 -13.56 -3.69
C GLY A 319 10.29 -14.17 -5.09
N ALA A 320 9.20 -14.89 -5.38
CA ALA A 320 9.00 -15.57 -6.67
C ALA A 320 8.27 -14.72 -7.71
N LEU A 321 7.60 -13.66 -7.28
CA LEU A 321 6.74 -12.84 -8.12
C LEU A 321 7.15 -11.36 -8.06
N SER A 322 6.86 -10.63 -9.15
CA SER A 322 6.86 -9.16 -9.11
C SER A 322 5.77 -8.66 -8.14
N ILE A 323 5.86 -7.40 -7.73
CA ILE A 323 4.84 -6.83 -6.82
C ILE A 323 3.44 -6.85 -7.46
N LEU A 324 3.33 -6.59 -8.77
CA LEU A 324 2.05 -6.66 -9.49
C LEU A 324 1.57 -8.10 -9.66
N ALA A 325 2.46 -9.04 -9.93
CA ALA A 325 2.10 -10.47 -9.96
C ALA A 325 1.70 -10.97 -8.56
N ALA A 326 2.34 -10.49 -7.48
CA ALA A 326 1.90 -10.79 -6.11
C ALA A 326 0.51 -10.20 -5.81
N ALA A 327 0.22 -8.98 -6.29
CA ALA A 327 -1.11 -8.39 -6.20
C ALA A 327 -2.15 -9.23 -6.97
N GLU A 328 -1.81 -9.73 -8.17
CA GLU A 328 -2.68 -10.63 -8.94
C GLU A 328 -2.90 -11.97 -8.22
N LEU A 329 -1.85 -12.55 -7.61
CA LEU A 329 -2.01 -13.75 -6.79
C LEU A 329 -2.96 -13.50 -5.62
N ILE A 330 -2.79 -12.39 -4.89
CA ILE A 330 -3.67 -11.97 -3.79
C ILE A 330 -5.11 -11.80 -4.30
N ARG A 331 -5.33 -11.22 -5.48
CA ARG A 331 -6.65 -11.07 -6.10
C ARG A 331 -7.38 -12.41 -6.29
N ARG A 332 -6.63 -13.49 -6.54
CA ARG A 332 -7.18 -14.84 -6.74
C ARG A 332 -7.48 -15.57 -5.43
N CYS A 333 -7.01 -15.04 -4.31
CA CYS A 333 -7.27 -15.64 -3.01
C CYS A 333 -8.67 -15.28 -2.50
N ALA A 334 -9.30 -16.22 -1.83
CA ALA A 334 -10.60 -16.00 -1.16
C ALA A 334 -10.45 -15.00 0.00
N VAL A 335 -9.29 -15.02 0.67
CA VAL A 335 -8.95 -14.11 1.76
C VAL A 335 -7.42 -14.05 1.93
N ILE A 336 -6.92 -12.93 2.45
CA ILE A 336 -5.55 -12.81 2.90
C ILE A 336 -5.51 -12.51 4.41
N VAL A 337 -4.59 -13.16 5.12
CA VAL A 337 -4.20 -12.78 6.49
C VAL A 337 -2.84 -12.12 6.44
N THR A 338 -2.74 -10.91 6.94
CA THR A 338 -1.51 -10.10 6.87
C THR A 338 -1.28 -9.33 8.16
N ASN A 339 -0.04 -8.99 8.45
CA ASN A 339 0.27 -7.97 9.46
C ASN A 339 -0.10 -6.57 8.93
N ASP A 340 -0.06 -5.54 9.77
CA ASP A 340 -0.07 -4.13 9.37
C ASP A 340 1.20 -3.81 8.56
N SER A 341 1.17 -4.14 7.26
CA SER A 341 2.29 -4.07 6.31
C SER A 341 1.82 -3.92 4.86
N ALA A 342 2.73 -3.80 3.90
CA ALA A 342 2.38 -3.55 2.50
C ALA A 342 1.37 -4.54 1.87
N PRO A 343 1.36 -5.85 2.16
CA PRO A 343 0.38 -6.79 1.60
C PRO A 343 -1.08 -6.43 1.89
N GLN A 344 -1.41 -5.80 3.03
CA GLN A 344 -2.78 -5.34 3.27
C GLN A 344 -3.23 -4.26 2.26
N HIS A 345 -2.29 -3.41 1.81
CA HIS A 345 -2.59 -2.37 0.83
C HIS A 345 -2.66 -2.94 -0.59
N LEU A 346 -1.89 -4.00 -0.89
CA LEU A 346 -2.06 -4.79 -2.12
C LEU A 346 -3.46 -5.41 -2.15
N ALA A 347 -3.87 -6.06 -1.07
CA ALA A 347 -5.19 -6.66 -0.95
C ALA A 347 -6.32 -5.61 -1.06
N SER A 348 -6.17 -4.46 -0.42
CA SER A 348 -7.10 -3.33 -0.53
C SER A 348 -7.24 -2.85 -1.97
N ALA A 349 -6.12 -2.76 -2.70
CA ALA A 349 -6.11 -2.34 -4.10
C ALA A 349 -6.78 -3.35 -5.04
N MET A 350 -6.64 -4.64 -4.74
CA MET A 350 -7.21 -5.73 -5.53
C MET A 350 -8.63 -6.12 -5.10
N GLY A 351 -9.13 -5.56 -3.99
CA GLY A 351 -10.46 -5.85 -3.46
C GLY A 351 -10.57 -7.21 -2.75
N THR A 352 -9.45 -7.82 -2.39
CA THR A 352 -9.41 -9.14 -1.74
C THR A 352 -9.83 -9.02 -0.28
N PRO A 353 -10.74 -9.89 0.22
CA PRO A 353 -11.09 -9.94 1.63
C PRO A 353 -9.84 -10.07 2.51
N THR A 354 -9.76 -9.28 3.57
CA THR A 354 -8.50 -9.09 4.31
C THR A 354 -8.70 -9.18 5.82
N VAL A 355 -7.94 -10.05 6.49
CA VAL A 355 -7.73 -10.01 7.94
C VAL A 355 -6.39 -9.34 8.20
N THR A 356 -6.39 -8.21 8.90
CA THR A 356 -5.15 -7.51 9.27
C THR A 356 -4.87 -7.64 10.76
N ILE A 357 -3.65 -8.05 11.09
CA ILE A 357 -3.17 -8.21 12.46
C ILE A 357 -2.45 -6.93 12.88
N PHE A 358 -3.01 -6.27 13.91
CA PHE A 358 -2.45 -5.09 14.53
C PHE A 358 -1.91 -5.42 15.92
N GLY A 359 -0.61 -5.44 16.06
CA GLY A 359 0.08 -5.64 17.33
C GLY A 359 0.54 -4.32 17.98
N PRO A 360 1.79 -3.89 17.72
CA PRO A 360 2.36 -2.69 18.34
C PRO A 360 1.81 -1.37 17.78
N THR A 361 1.10 -1.41 16.66
CA THR A 361 0.44 -0.28 16.00
C THR A 361 -1.08 -0.39 16.13
N VAL A 362 -1.80 0.63 15.66
CA VAL A 362 -3.27 0.70 15.72
C VAL A 362 -3.84 1.25 14.41
N PRO A 363 -5.03 0.79 13.98
CA PRO A 363 -5.66 1.24 12.74
C PRO A 363 -6.00 2.74 12.75
N GLU A 364 -6.17 3.33 13.94
CA GLU A 364 -6.45 4.77 14.16
C GLU A 364 -5.31 5.67 13.65
N PHE A 365 -4.13 5.14 13.41
CA PHE A 365 -3.06 5.88 12.69
C PHE A 365 -3.42 6.17 11.24
N GLY A 366 -4.49 5.54 10.74
CA GLY A 366 -5.03 5.76 9.40
C GLY A 366 -4.42 4.85 8.34
N PHE A 367 -3.91 3.69 8.73
CA PHE A 367 -3.33 2.70 7.81
C PHE A 367 -4.10 1.37 7.83
N GLY A 368 -5.35 1.36 8.27
CA GLY A 368 -6.21 0.18 8.23
C GLY A 368 -6.45 -0.34 6.81
N PRO A 369 -7.03 -1.55 6.66
CA PRO A 369 -7.39 -2.08 5.36
C PRO A 369 -8.54 -1.28 4.72
N LEU A 370 -8.46 -1.08 3.40
CA LEU A 370 -9.50 -0.47 2.56
C LEU A 370 -10.16 -1.49 1.63
N ALA A 371 -9.93 -2.78 1.84
CA ALA A 371 -10.66 -3.83 1.13
C ALA A 371 -12.16 -3.75 1.49
N PRO A 372 -13.08 -4.00 0.54
CA PRO A 372 -14.52 -3.92 0.78
C PRO A 372 -14.99 -4.82 1.93
N HIS A 373 -14.37 -5.98 2.06
CA HIS A 373 -14.58 -6.92 3.16
C HIS A 373 -13.27 -7.07 3.94
N HIS A 374 -13.29 -6.66 5.19
CA HIS A 374 -12.10 -6.78 6.02
C HIS A 374 -12.44 -6.97 7.50
N ALA A 375 -11.49 -7.50 8.23
CA ALA A 375 -11.52 -7.62 9.67
C ALA A 375 -10.15 -7.26 10.27
N ILE A 376 -10.17 -6.80 11.51
CA ILE A 376 -8.98 -6.42 12.25
C ILE A 376 -8.83 -7.36 13.45
N ALA A 377 -7.66 -8.01 13.56
CA ALA A 377 -7.28 -8.77 14.71
C ALA A 377 -6.28 -7.97 15.55
N GLY A 378 -6.62 -7.70 16.80
CA GLY A 378 -5.78 -6.97 17.74
C GLY A 378 -6.24 -7.14 19.17
N VAL A 379 -5.35 -6.85 20.12
CA VAL A 379 -5.67 -6.87 21.55
C VAL A 379 -6.01 -5.46 22.01
N SER A 380 -7.16 -5.26 22.64
CA SER A 380 -7.55 -3.98 23.23
C SER A 380 -7.16 -3.89 24.71
N GLY A 381 -7.08 -2.67 25.24
CA GLY A 381 -6.83 -2.44 26.66
C GLY A 381 -5.39 -2.65 27.13
N LEU A 382 -4.41 -2.76 26.23
CA LEU A 382 -2.99 -2.78 26.58
C LEU A 382 -2.45 -1.34 26.65
N GLU A 383 -2.08 -0.89 27.84
CA GLU A 383 -1.55 0.46 28.08
C GLU A 383 -0.26 0.76 27.30
N CYS A 384 0.54 -0.28 27.01
CA CYS A 384 1.77 -0.15 26.21
C CYS A 384 1.54 -0.01 24.72
N ARG A 385 0.28 0.02 24.25
CA ARG A 385 -0.09 0.09 22.83
C ARG A 385 -0.82 1.40 22.51
N PRO A 386 -0.46 2.14 21.43
CA PRO A 386 0.59 1.83 20.46
C PRO A 386 2.00 2.10 21.01
N CYS A 387 2.98 1.26 20.60
CA CYS A 387 4.39 1.42 21.03
C CYS A 387 5.10 2.55 20.26
N ASP A 388 4.80 2.68 18.95
CA ASP A 388 5.40 3.64 18.03
C ASP A 388 4.51 3.79 16.79
N LYS A 389 4.75 4.83 16.01
CA LYS A 389 4.02 5.09 14.75
C LYS A 389 4.20 3.98 13.71
N HIS A 390 5.37 3.36 13.66
CA HIS A 390 5.71 2.31 12.70
C HIS A 390 5.83 0.92 13.35
N GLY A 391 5.85 0.87 14.66
CA GLY A 391 6.22 -0.31 15.45
C GLY A 391 7.74 -0.45 15.61
N PRO A 392 8.21 -0.99 16.73
CA PRO A 392 9.62 -1.26 16.99
C PRO A 392 10.08 -2.56 16.30
N GLN A 393 11.40 -2.82 16.28
CA GLN A 393 11.94 -4.10 15.85
C GLN A 393 11.68 -5.20 16.88
N GLU A 394 11.73 -4.84 18.17
CA GLU A 394 11.50 -5.74 19.30
C GLU A 394 10.52 -5.10 20.29
N CYS A 395 9.86 -5.92 21.10
CA CYS A 395 8.96 -5.41 22.14
C CYS A 395 9.77 -4.67 23.21
N PRO A 396 9.56 -3.37 23.45
CA PRO A 396 10.32 -2.62 24.46
C PRO A 396 10.16 -3.17 25.88
N LEU A 397 9.06 -3.85 26.18
CA LEU A 397 8.77 -4.46 27.46
C LEU A 397 9.03 -5.98 27.50
N GLY A 398 9.50 -6.58 26.40
CA GLY A 398 9.85 -7.99 26.28
C GLY A 398 8.68 -8.99 26.36
N HIS A 399 7.46 -8.57 26.67
CA HIS A 399 6.34 -9.49 26.90
C HIS A 399 5.56 -9.87 25.63
N TRP A 400 5.57 -9.06 24.58
CA TRP A 400 4.93 -9.31 23.27
C TRP A 400 3.41 -9.59 23.34
N ARG A 401 2.72 -9.17 24.41
CA ARG A 401 1.30 -9.47 24.65
C ARG A 401 0.40 -9.07 23.49
N CYS A 402 0.65 -7.91 22.87
CA CYS A 402 -0.12 -7.40 21.74
C CYS A 402 -0.13 -8.34 20.52
N MET A 403 0.83 -9.28 20.44
CA MET A 403 0.91 -10.32 19.40
C MET A 403 0.56 -11.70 19.92
N ARG A 404 1.05 -12.07 21.12
CA ARG A 404 0.86 -13.41 21.69
C ARG A 404 -0.56 -13.69 22.16
N GLU A 405 -1.30 -12.67 22.56
CA GLU A 405 -2.69 -12.80 23.00
C GLU A 405 -3.70 -12.87 21.84
N ILE A 406 -3.26 -12.59 20.60
CA ILE A 406 -4.08 -12.84 19.40
C ILE A 406 -4.05 -14.33 19.13
N THR A 407 -5.13 -15.05 19.45
CA THR A 407 -5.20 -16.50 19.31
C THR A 407 -5.43 -16.92 17.86
N VAL A 408 -4.92 -18.10 17.50
CA VAL A 408 -5.12 -18.71 16.18
C VAL A 408 -6.61 -18.94 15.91
N ALA A 409 -7.35 -19.43 16.90
CA ALA A 409 -8.79 -19.67 16.79
C ALA A 409 -9.55 -18.38 16.44
N PHE A 410 -9.20 -17.25 17.04
CA PHE A 410 -9.83 -15.97 16.73
C PHE A 410 -9.56 -15.53 15.29
N VAL A 411 -8.30 -15.63 14.81
CA VAL A 411 -7.96 -15.29 13.43
C VAL A 411 -8.63 -16.24 12.44
N GLU A 412 -8.69 -17.56 12.74
CA GLU A 412 -9.41 -18.55 11.92
C GLU A 412 -10.90 -18.22 11.82
N ASP A 413 -11.54 -17.77 12.91
CA ASP A 413 -12.94 -17.35 12.88
C ASP A 413 -13.16 -16.14 11.97
N LEU A 414 -12.26 -15.14 12.00
CA LEU A 414 -12.33 -13.99 11.09
C LEU A 414 -12.17 -14.41 9.63
N VAL A 415 -11.24 -15.32 9.34
CA VAL A 415 -11.06 -15.89 7.99
C VAL A 415 -12.34 -16.59 7.55
N ARG A 416 -12.96 -17.40 8.39
CA ARG A 416 -14.20 -18.12 8.10
C ARG A 416 -15.36 -17.15 7.80
N GLN A 417 -15.48 -16.07 8.58
CA GLN A 417 -16.50 -15.05 8.36
C GLN A 417 -16.35 -14.35 7.01
N LEU A 418 -15.10 -14.05 6.60
CA LEU A 418 -14.84 -13.40 5.31
C LEU A 418 -14.95 -14.34 4.11
N CYS A 419 -14.76 -15.66 4.30
CA CYS A 419 -14.95 -16.67 3.25
C CYS A 419 -16.39 -17.15 3.12
N ALA A 420 -17.27 -16.86 4.09
CA ALA A 420 -18.66 -17.24 4.00
C ALA A 420 -19.34 -16.51 2.83
N PRO A 421 -20.15 -17.21 2.00
CA PRO A 421 -20.91 -16.53 0.97
C PRO A 421 -21.79 -15.48 1.63
N THR A 422 -21.72 -14.25 1.13
CA THR A 422 -22.66 -13.21 1.53
C THR A 422 -24.05 -13.67 1.16
N THR A 423 -24.84 -14.15 2.13
CA THR A 423 -26.27 -14.34 1.94
C THR A 423 -26.85 -12.95 1.71
N SER A 424 -27.07 -12.65 0.43
CA SER A 424 -27.80 -11.46 -0.05
C SER A 424 -29.28 -11.59 0.26
#